data_601655c5d32929bd7b9602c69141e50e
#
_entry.id   601655c5d32929bd7b9602c69141e50e
#
_cell.length_a   1.000
_cell.length_b   1.000
_cell.length_c   1.000
_cell.angle_alpha   90.00
_cell.angle_beta   90.00
_cell.angle_gamma   90.00
#
_symmetry.space_group_name_H-M   'P 1'
#
loop_
_entity.id
_entity.type
_entity.pdbx_description
1 polymer ?
#
loop_
_entity_poly.entity_id
_entity_poly.type
_entity_poly.pdbx_seq_one_letter_code
_entity_poly.pdbx_strand_id
1 'polypeptide(L)'
;MRSRIRNTMMILCFALILSFVSCSNTRVDEKKHIYIGVTCYDQKDTFIGELIETFKKECASLDTDKYDISMTIMDAAGSQRAQDDQVQEMIEDGCNVLCINLADRTDLSHIINAAMENDIPIIFFNREPVDEDLNRWDKLYYVGAKAKQSGQMQGELIADYIKNNPGVDKNGDGRIQYVILEGEMGHQDAIVRTESVT
;
A
#
# COMPACT_ATOMS: atom_id res chain seq x y z
N MET A 1 44.13 -26.29 61.30
CA MET A 1 43.25 -27.12 60.46
C MET A 1 41.90 -26.47 60.14
N ARG A 2 41.22 -25.78 61.02
CA ARG A 2 39.91 -25.11 60.80
C ARG A 2 39.95 -23.93 59.81
N SER A 3 41.05 -23.21 59.72
CA SER A 3 41.15 -22.03 58.80
C SER A 3 41.28 -22.46 57.33
N ARG A 4 41.99 -23.56 57.03
CA ARG A 4 42.14 -24.07 55.65
C ARG A 4 40.84 -24.64 55.12
N ILE A 5 40.04 -25.32 55.94
CA ILE A 5 38.71 -25.84 55.51
C ILE A 5 37.73 -24.71 55.19
N ARG A 6 37.75 -23.62 55.96
CA ARG A 6 36.90 -22.44 55.72
C ARG A 6 37.24 -21.72 54.41
N ASN A 7 38.54 -21.60 54.08
CA ASN A 7 38.95 -20.99 52.84
C ASN A 7 38.66 -21.85 51.60
N THR A 8 38.82 -23.20 51.73
CA THR A 8 38.46 -24.12 50.63
C THR A 8 36.95 -24.15 50.38
N MET A 9 36.12 -24.10 51.43
CA MET A 9 34.67 -24.04 51.30
C MET A 9 34.16 -22.73 50.70
N MET A 10 34.84 -21.60 51.01
CA MET A 10 34.53 -20.30 50.45
C MET A 10 34.89 -20.22 48.97
N ILE A 11 36.00 -20.83 48.53
CA ILE A 11 36.41 -20.91 47.13
C ILE A 11 35.47 -21.82 46.33
N LEU A 12 34.99 -22.93 46.92
CA LEU A 12 34.03 -23.82 46.28
C LEU A 12 32.65 -23.18 46.10
N CYS A 13 32.19 -22.39 47.08
CA CYS A 13 30.95 -21.61 46.96
C CYS A 13 31.06 -20.49 45.89
N PHE A 14 32.23 -19.85 45.76
CA PHE A 14 32.45 -18.83 44.75
C PHE A 14 32.51 -19.42 43.31
N ALA A 15 33.08 -20.64 43.17
CA ALA A 15 33.09 -21.39 41.91
C ALA A 15 31.70 -21.87 41.47
N LEU A 16 30.82 -22.23 42.42
CA LEU A 16 29.43 -22.62 42.16
C LEU A 16 28.54 -21.44 41.76
N ILE A 17 28.82 -20.24 42.24
CA ILE A 17 28.05 -19.03 41.86
C ILE A 17 28.41 -18.55 40.44
N LEU A 18 29.65 -18.76 39.99
CA LEU A 18 30.10 -18.42 38.64
C LEU A 18 29.55 -19.34 37.54
N SER A 19 29.07 -20.54 37.89
CA SER A 19 28.48 -21.47 36.91
C SER A 19 26.99 -21.18 36.57
N PHE A 20 26.31 -20.28 37.27
CA PHE A 20 24.93 -19.89 37.02
C PHE A 20 24.79 -18.62 36.16
N VAL A 21 25.88 -17.97 35.75
CA VAL A 21 25.85 -16.81 34.85
C VAL A 21 26.16 -17.23 33.40
N SER A 22 25.84 -18.48 33.04
CA SER A 22 25.64 -18.80 31.61
C SER A 22 24.20 -18.43 31.23
N CYS A 23 23.88 -17.15 31.24
CA CYS A 23 22.79 -16.64 30.42
C CYS A 23 23.15 -16.99 28.98
N SER A 24 22.59 -18.08 28.48
CA SER A 24 22.44 -18.27 27.06
C SER A 24 21.65 -17.08 26.56
N ASN A 25 22.35 -16.10 26.00
CA ASN A 25 21.77 -15.02 25.24
C ASN A 25 21.27 -15.65 23.93
N THR A 26 20.22 -16.47 24.00
CA THR A 26 19.36 -16.75 22.88
C THR A 26 18.75 -15.39 22.58
N ARG A 27 19.35 -14.64 21.64
CA ARG A 27 18.61 -13.60 20.95
C ARG A 27 17.44 -14.34 20.32
N VAL A 28 16.29 -14.29 20.97
CA VAL A 28 15.02 -14.47 20.29
C VAL A 28 14.99 -13.26 19.36
N ASP A 29 15.21 -13.46 18.07
CA ASP A 29 14.97 -12.40 17.09
C ASP A 29 13.52 -11.98 17.29
N GLU A 30 13.33 -10.81 17.88
CA GLU A 30 12.01 -10.26 18.17
C GLU A 30 11.34 -10.03 16.81
N LYS A 31 10.16 -10.63 16.61
CA LYS A 31 9.40 -10.44 15.38
C LYS A 31 9.23 -8.95 15.12
N LYS A 32 9.53 -8.51 13.91
CA LYS A 32 9.29 -7.12 13.53
C LYS A 32 7.78 -6.93 13.35
N HIS A 33 7.18 -6.16 14.25
CA HIS A 33 5.78 -5.79 14.13
C HIS A 33 5.60 -4.74 13.02
N ILE A 34 4.67 -5.01 12.09
CA ILE A 34 4.27 -4.11 11.02
C ILE A 34 2.77 -3.87 11.13
N TYR A 35 2.39 -2.65 11.48
CA TYR A 35 1.00 -2.24 11.53
C TYR A 35 0.67 -1.36 10.32
N ILE A 36 -0.24 -1.85 9.45
CA ILE A 36 -0.62 -1.22 8.20
C ILE A 36 -1.96 -0.51 8.37
N GLY A 37 -1.98 0.80 8.18
CA GLY A 37 -3.21 1.58 8.07
C GLY A 37 -3.67 1.60 6.61
N VAL A 38 -4.91 1.19 6.33
CA VAL A 38 -5.49 1.19 4.98
C VAL A 38 -6.76 2.02 4.98
N THR A 39 -6.86 2.99 4.07
CA THR A 39 -8.12 3.69 3.79
C THR A 39 -8.41 3.70 2.31
N CYS A 40 -9.67 3.52 1.94
CA CYS A 40 -10.11 3.55 0.56
C CYS A 40 -11.30 4.49 0.37
N TYR A 41 -11.47 4.97 -0.87
CA TYR A 41 -12.51 5.92 -1.20
C TYR A 41 -13.92 5.36 -1.02
N ASP A 42 -14.14 4.09 -1.36
CA ASP A 42 -15.42 3.38 -1.18
C ASP A 42 -15.19 1.86 -1.23
N GLN A 43 -15.48 1.16 -0.13
CA GLN A 43 -15.38 -0.31 -0.06
C GLN A 43 -16.51 -1.03 -0.80
N LYS A 44 -17.57 -0.33 -1.18
CA LYS A 44 -18.67 -0.90 -1.97
C LYS A 44 -18.32 -1.01 -3.45
N ASP A 45 -17.28 -0.30 -3.91
CA ASP A 45 -16.72 -0.54 -5.24
C ASP A 45 -16.20 -1.97 -5.33
N THR A 46 -16.70 -2.72 -6.31
CA THR A 46 -16.40 -4.17 -6.45
C THR A 46 -14.90 -4.41 -6.64
N PHE A 47 -14.24 -3.57 -7.44
CA PHE A 47 -12.81 -3.71 -7.71
C PHE A 47 -11.99 -3.41 -6.44
N ILE A 48 -12.31 -2.34 -5.71
CA ILE A 48 -11.62 -1.98 -4.47
C ILE A 48 -11.88 -3.04 -3.40
N GLY A 49 -13.10 -3.52 -3.26
CA GLY A 49 -13.42 -4.59 -2.33
C GLY A 49 -12.61 -5.87 -2.58
N GLU A 50 -12.52 -6.33 -3.82
CA GLU A 50 -11.72 -7.51 -4.20
C GLU A 50 -10.21 -7.27 -4.00
N LEU A 51 -9.72 -6.07 -4.30
CA LEU A 51 -8.33 -5.69 -4.08
C LEU A 51 -7.97 -5.74 -2.59
N ILE A 52 -8.81 -5.19 -1.73
CA ILE A 52 -8.64 -5.21 -0.27
C ILE A 52 -8.64 -6.64 0.27
N GLU A 53 -9.56 -7.50 -0.18
CA GLU A 53 -9.59 -8.91 0.24
C GLU A 53 -8.35 -9.68 -0.22
N THR A 54 -7.84 -9.38 -1.41
CA THR A 54 -6.59 -9.97 -1.90
C THR A 54 -5.40 -9.47 -1.08
N PHE A 55 -5.34 -8.17 -0.78
CA PHE A 55 -4.31 -7.57 0.05
C PHE A 55 -4.26 -8.20 1.45
N LYS A 56 -5.42 -8.42 2.09
CA LYS A 56 -5.50 -9.13 3.39
C LYS A 56 -4.88 -10.53 3.32
N LYS A 57 -5.18 -11.27 2.25
CA LYS A 57 -4.65 -12.63 2.06
C LYS A 57 -3.14 -12.64 1.87
N GLU A 58 -2.62 -11.71 1.07
CA GLU A 58 -1.18 -11.57 0.85
C GLU A 58 -0.46 -11.18 2.14
N CYS A 59 -0.98 -10.21 2.90
CA CYS A 59 -0.41 -9.84 4.19
C CYS A 59 -0.39 -11.01 5.19
N ALA A 60 -1.48 -11.79 5.26
CA ALA A 60 -1.54 -12.98 6.11
C ALA A 60 -0.52 -14.05 5.70
N SER A 61 -0.18 -14.14 4.40
CA SER A 61 0.85 -15.06 3.91
C SER A 61 2.28 -14.63 4.27
N LEU A 62 2.48 -13.33 4.54
CA LEU A 62 3.75 -12.74 4.93
C LEU A 62 3.94 -12.69 6.46
N ASP A 63 2.90 -13.01 7.24
CA ASP A 63 3.03 -13.21 8.69
C ASP A 63 3.82 -14.50 8.95
N THR A 64 5.07 -14.33 9.34
CA THR A 64 6.08 -15.39 9.48
C THR A 64 6.74 -15.32 10.84
N ASP A 65 7.76 -16.16 11.07
CA ASP A 65 8.58 -16.06 12.28
C ASP A 65 9.36 -14.73 12.38
N LYS A 66 9.51 -13.99 11.27
CA LYS A 66 10.23 -12.71 11.21
C LYS A 66 9.33 -11.49 11.37
N TYR A 67 8.10 -11.59 10.87
CA TYR A 67 7.15 -10.48 10.81
C TYR A 67 5.85 -10.85 11.50
N ASP A 68 5.32 -9.91 12.24
CA ASP A 68 3.98 -9.91 12.82
C ASP A 68 3.21 -8.77 12.16
N ILE A 69 2.24 -9.10 11.28
CA ILE A 69 1.55 -8.12 10.45
C ILE A 69 0.13 -7.94 10.94
N SER A 70 -0.20 -6.72 11.35
CA SER A 70 -1.55 -6.31 11.68
C SER A 70 -2.03 -5.21 10.74
N MET A 71 -3.33 -5.04 10.57
CA MET A 71 -3.88 -3.96 9.74
C MET A 71 -5.23 -3.48 10.24
N THR A 72 -5.47 -2.19 10.05
CA THR A 72 -6.78 -1.54 10.15
C THR A 72 -7.21 -1.08 8.77
N ILE A 73 -8.47 -1.31 8.41
CA ILE A 73 -9.02 -0.92 7.11
C ILE A 73 -10.26 -0.06 7.35
N MET A 74 -10.26 1.13 6.77
CA MET A 74 -11.32 2.13 6.91
C MET A 74 -11.89 2.51 5.54
N ASP A 75 -13.19 2.83 5.51
CA ASP A 75 -13.93 3.28 4.33
C ASP A 75 -14.22 4.77 4.44
N ALA A 76 -13.69 5.57 3.52
CA ALA A 76 -13.93 7.00 3.48
C ALA A 76 -15.31 7.37 2.90
N ALA A 77 -16.01 6.40 2.30
CA ALA A 77 -17.34 6.56 1.71
C ALA A 77 -17.43 7.80 0.77
N GLY A 78 -16.40 8.04 -0.04
CA GLY A 78 -16.30 9.18 -0.97
C GLY A 78 -15.93 10.52 -0.35
N SER A 79 -15.64 10.58 0.94
CA SER A 79 -15.36 11.83 1.65
C SER A 79 -13.86 12.02 1.92
N GLN A 80 -13.24 13.04 1.31
CA GLN A 80 -11.85 13.39 1.60
C GLN A 80 -11.65 13.74 3.08
N ARG A 81 -12.56 14.50 3.66
CA ARG A 81 -12.49 14.84 5.09
C ARG A 81 -12.51 13.61 5.99
N ALA A 82 -13.39 12.63 5.68
CA ALA A 82 -13.40 11.37 6.43
C ALA A 82 -12.08 10.61 6.28
N GLN A 83 -11.49 10.66 5.08
CA GLN A 83 -10.19 10.04 4.84
C GLN A 83 -9.06 10.71 5.62
N ASP A 84 -9.06 12.05 5.70
CA ASP A 84 -8.09 12.80 6.51
C ASP A 84 -8.20 12.43 8.01
N ASP A 85 -9.43 12.39 8.55
CA ASP A 85 -9.69 12.00 9.94
C ASP A 85 -9.23 10.54 10.19
N GLN A 86 -9.49 9.61 9.27
CA GLN A 86 -9.06 8.22 9.34
C GLN A 86 -7.53 8.06 9.34
N VAL A 87 -6.84 8.83 8.50
CA VAL A 87 -5.36 8.83 8.46
C VAL A 87 -4.79 9.31 9.79
N GLN A 88 -5.37 10.36 10.36
CA GLN A 88 -4.96 10.86 11.66
C GLN A 88 -5.16 9.81 12.77
N GLU A 89 -6.31 9.12 12.79
CA GLU A 89 -6.61 8.04 13.73
C GLU A 89 -5.61 6.89 13.61
N MET A 90 -5.31 6.41 12.38
CA MET A 90 -4.34 5.34 12.15
C MET A 90 -2.92 5.72 12.58
N ILE A 91 -2.52 6.98 12.41
CA ILE A 91 -1.23 7.49 12.90
C ILE A 91 -1.19 7.48 14.44
N GLU A 92 -2.24 7.95 15.09
CA GLU A 92 -2.37 7.97 16.56
C GLU A 92 -2.38 6.55 17.14
N ASP A 93 -2.96 5.59 16.44
CA ASP A 93 -2.94 4.16 16.77
C ASP A 93 -1.57 3.49 16.52
N GLY A 94 -0.61 4.21 15.94
CA GLY A 94 0.77 3.79 15.78
C GLY A 94 1.04 2.94 14.54
N CYS A 95 0.35 3.16 13.42
CA CYS A 95 0.66 2.49 12.17
C CYS A 95 2.09 2.80 11.70
N ASN A 96 2.71 1.83 11.01
CA ASN A 96 4.08 1.96 10.48
C ASN A 96 4.10 2.35 9.00
N VAL A 97 3.00 2.14 8.31
CA VAL A 97 2.82 2.44 6.89
C VAL A 97 1.35 2.70 6.61
N LEU A 98 1.09 3.64 5.73
CA LEU A 98 -0.25 3.95 5.24
C LEU A 98 -0.40 3.44 3.80
N CYS A 99 -1.51 2.77 3.50
CA CYS A 99 -1.92 2.37 2.16
C CYS A 99 -3.22 3.11 1.83
N ILE A 100 -3.22 3.99 0.84
CA ILE A 100 -4.32 4.93 0.62
C ILE A 100 -4.83 4.84 -0.81
N ASN A 101 -6.11 4.50 -0.96
CA ASN A 101 -6.86 4.69 -2.19
C ASN A 101 -7.68 5.97 -2.07
N LEU A 102 -7.30 7.00 -2.82
CA LEU A 102 -7.73 8.37 -2.63
C LEU A 102 -9.22 8.60 -2.85
N ALA A 103 -9.86 9.33 -1.94
CA ALA A 103 -11.19 9.89 -2.15
C ALA A 103 -11.13 11.07 -3.13
N ASP A 104 -10.21 12.02 -2.90
CA ASP A 104 -9.89 13.11 -3.83
C ASP A 104 -8.38 13.14 -4.08
N ARG A 105 -7.97 13.05 -5.34
CA ARG A 105 -6.56 13.05 -5.74
C ARG A 105 -5.90 14.43 -5.75
N THR A 106 -6.68 15.48 -5.57
CA THR A 106 -6.22 16.88 -5.69
C THR A 106 -6.13 17.60 -4.35
N ASP A 107 -6.56 16.97 -3.25
CA ASP A 107 -6.51 17.56 -1.90
C ASP A 107 -5.86 16.59 -0.91
N LEU A 108 -4.53 16.47 -1.00
CA LEU A 108 -3.74 15.52 -0.19
C LEU A 108 -2.88 16.18 0.88
N SER A 109 -2.94 17.50 0.98
CA SER A 109 -2.01 18.23 1.84
C SER A 109 -2.10 17.81 3.32
N HIS A 110 -3.29 17.53 3.83
CA HIS A 110 -3.49 17.09 5.21
C HIS A 110 -2.87 15.70 5.43
N ILE A 111 -3.16 14.75 4.56
CA ILE A 111 -2.65 13.38 4.62
C ILE A 111 -1.11 13.36 4.55
N ILE A 112 -0.55 14.04 3.55
CA ILE A 112 0.90 14.05 3.33
C ILE A 112 1.62 14.71 4.49
N ASN A 113 1.12 15.86 4.99
CA ASN A 113 1.74 16.56 6.12
C ASN A 113 1.70 15.71 7.39
N ALA A 114 0.56 15.10 7.72
CA ALA A 114 0.44 14.24 8.89
C ALA A 114 1.41 13.05 8.84
N ALA A 115 1.56 12.41 7.69
CA ALA A 115 2.49 11.31 7.51
C ALA A 115 3.96 11.76 7.59
N MET A 116 4.30 12.91 6.99
CA MET A 116 5.65 13.49 7.06
C MET A 116 6.06 13.84 8.49
N GLU A 117 5.16 14.47 9.26
CA GLU A 117 5.40 14.87 10.65
C GLU A 117 5.68 13.65 11.55
N ASN A 118 5.12 12.49 11.23
CA ASN A 118 5.28 11.25 11.97
C ASN A 118 6.26 10.24 11.33
N ASP A 119 6.90 10.63 10.22
CA ASP A 119 7.86 9.81 9.46
C ASP A 119 7.27 8.47 8.95
N ILE A 120 5.96 8.43 8.64
CA ILE A 120 5.22 7.25 8.20
C ILE A 120 5.09 7.24 6.68
N PRO A 121 5.66 6.27 5.95
CA PRO A 121 5.56 6.19 4.50
C PRO A 121 4.13 5.97 4.03
N ILE A 122 3.79 6.54 2.86
CA ILE A 122 2.50 6.34 2.21
C ILE A 122 2.69 5.58 0.91
N ILE A 123 1.85 4.56 0.70
CA ILE A 123 1.67 3.86 -0.57
C ILE A 123 0.28 4.19 -1.09
N PHE A 124 0.21 5.10 -2.05
CA PHE A 124 -1.03 5.35 -2.78
C PHE A 124 -1.28 4.20 -3.76
N PHE A 125 -2.52 3.79 -3.91
CA PHE A 125 -2.85 2.73 -4.84
C PHE A 125 -4.11 3.03 -5.66
N ASN A 126 -4.17 2.51 -6.89
CA ASN A 126 -5.22 2.66 -7.87
C ASN A 126 -5.42 4.11 -8.34
N ARG A 127 -5.83 5.05 -7.51
CA ARG A 127 -5.99 6.47 -7.87
C ARG A 127 -4.66 7.20 -7.67
N GLU A 128 -4.06 7.65 -8.77
CA GLU A 128 -2.75 8.30 -8.78
C GLU A 128 -2.85 9.74 -8.26
N PRO A 129 -2.02 10.13 -7.28
CA PRO A 129 -1.87 11.54 -6.90
C PRO A 129 -1.44 12.41 -8.09
N VAL A 130 -1.57 13.71 -7.97
CA VAL A 130 -0.91 14.62 -8.91
C VAL A 130 0.61 14.58 -8.68
N ASP A 131 1.37 14.75 -9.77
CA ASP A 131 2.84 14.66 -9.73
C ASP A 131 3.47 15.60 -8.69
N GLU A 132 2.90 16.79 -8.51
CA GLU A 132 3.36 17.76 -7.52
C GLU A 132 3.29 17.21 -6.11
N ASP A 133 2.21 16.53 -5.75
CA ASP A 133 2.04 15.92 -4.41
C ASP A 133 2.94 14.70 -4.24
N LEU A 134 3.02 13.83 -5.24
CA LEU A 134 3.84 12.63 -5.17
C LEU A 134 5.34 12.93 -5.01
N ASN A 135 5.79 14.07 -5.50
CA ASN A 135 7.18 14.51 -5.40
C ASN A 135 7.50 15.37 -4.15
N ARG A 136 6.55 15.57 -3.23
CA ARG A 136 6.77 16.40 -2.03
C ARG A 136 7.68 15.74 -1.00
N TRP A 137 7.74 14.41 -1.01
CA TRP A 137 8.50 13.65 -0.03
C TRP A 137 8.98 12.32 -0.62
N ASP A 138 10.15 11.85 -0.22
CA ASP A 138 10.80 10.63 -0.72
C ASP A 138 10.19 9.32 -0.21
N LYS A 139 9.26 9.39 0.77
CA LYS A 139 8.52 8.23 1.27
C LYS A 139 7.07 8.16 0.75
N LEU A 140 6.78 8.84 -0.34
CA LEU A 140 5.51 8.71 -1.07
C LEU A 140 5.71 7.77 -2.26
N TYR A 141 4.87 6.76 -2.34
CA TYR A 141 4.91 5.73 -3.38
C TYR A 141 3.55 5.61 -4.05
N TYR A 142 3.54 5.21 -5.32
CA TYR A 142 2.31 4.90 -6.04
C TYR A 142 2.38 3.54 -6.69
N VAL A 143 1.29 2.78 -6.57
CA VAL A 143 1.07 1.48 -7.21
C VAL A 143 -0.23 1.51 -7.99
N GLY A 144 -0.13 1.45 -9.31
CA GLY A 144 -1.29 1.49 -10.19
C GLY A 144 -0.93 1.15 -11.64
N ALA A 145 -1.92 1.25 -12.51
CA ALA A 145 -1.77 1.02 -13.95
C ALA A 145 -1.29 2.30 -14.66
N LYS A 146 -0.61 2.12 -15.80
CA LYS A 146 -0.29 3.23 -16.70
C LYS A 146 -1.46 3.48 -17.65
N ALA A 147 -2.35 4.39 -17.26
CA ALA A 147 -3.57 4.69 -18.00
C ALA A 147 -3.31 5.04 -19.49
N LYS A 148 -2.30 5.86 -19.77
CA LYS A 148 -1.89 6.20 -21.15
C LYS A 148 -1.52 4.96 -21.97
N GLN A 149 -0.73 4.07 -21.41
CA GLN A 149 -0.35 2.81 -22.08
C GLN A 149 -1.57 1.95 -22.37
N SER A 150 -2.50 1.89 -21.42
CA SER A 150 -3.76 1.14 -21.58
C SER A 150 -4.61 1.69 -22.72
N GLY A 151 -4.74 3.03 -22.86
CA GLY A 151 -5.43 3.67 -23.98
C GLY A 151 -4.76 3.38 -25.32
N GLN A 152 -3.44 3.54 -25.40
CA GLN A 152 -2.67 3.24 -26.62
C GLN A 152 -2.84 1.79 -27.07
N MET A 153 -2.73 0.83 -26.15
CA MET A 153 -2.94 -0.60 -26.47
C MET A 153 -4.36 -0.86 -26.99
N GLN A 154 -5.38 -0.20 -26.44
CA GLN A 154 -6.75 -0.30 -26.95
C GLN A 154 -6.87 0.27 -28.36
N GLY A 155 -6.29 1.44 -28.63
CA GLY A 155 -6.25 2.05 -29.97
C GLY A 155 -5.56 1.14 -31.01
N GLU A 156 -4.40 0.57 -30.65
CA GLU A 156 -3.67 -0.36 -31.50
C GLU A 156 -4.50 -1.61 -31.84
N LEU A 157 -5.15 -2.22 -30.84
CA LEU A 157 -6.02 -3.39 -31.05
C LEU A 157 -7.19 -3.07 -31.98
N ILE A 158 -7.82 -1.90 -31.81
CA ILE A 158 -8.93 -1.46 -32.68
C ILE A 158 -8.43 -1.20 -34.09
N ALA A 159 -7.30 -0.50 -34.25
CA ALA A 159 -6.71 -0.23 -35.55
C ALA A 159 -6.36 -1.52 -36.33
N ASP A 160 -5.75 -2.48 -35.64
CA ASP A 160 -5.45 -3.79 -36.21
C ASP A 160 -6.72 -4.56 -36.60
N TYR A 161 -7.75 -4.51 -35.75
CA TYR A 161 -9.03 -5.12 -36.09
C TYR A 161 -9.65 -4.51 -37.36
N ILE A 162 -9.70 -3.19 -37.48
CA ILE A 162 -10.23 -2.46 -38.62
C ILE A 162 -9.44 -2.82 -39.89
N LYS A 163 -8.11 -2.81 -39.82
CA LYS A 163 -7.22 -3.15 -40.93
C LYS A 163 -7.48 -4.57 -41.48
N ASN A 164 -7.76 -5.51 -40.61
CA ASN A 164 -7.97 -6.91 -40.97
C ASN A 164 -9.43 -7.25 -41.30
N ASN A 165 -10.37 -6.31 -41.12
CA ASN A 165 -11.79 -6.53 -41.34
C ASN A 165 -12.41 -5.36 -42.17
N PRO A 166 -12.22 -5.30 -43.48
CA PRO A 166 -12.73 -4.21 -44.33
C PRO A 166 -14.26 -3.96 -44.24
N GLY A 167 -15.01 -4.98 -43.83
CA GLY A 167 -16.46 -4.88 -43.66
C GLY A 167 -16.93 -4.09 -42.42
N VAL A 168 -16.05 -3.48 -41.63
CA VAL A 168 -16.43 -2.59 -40.50
C VAL A 168 -16.94 -1.25 -40.99
N ASP A 169 -16.51 -0.80 -42.16
CA ASP A 169 -17.11 0.35 -42.86
C ASP A 169 -18.45 -0.08 -43.45
N LYS A 170 -19.53 0.11 -42.69
CA LYS A 170 -20.87 -0.36 -43.04
C LYS A 170 -21.53 0.40 -44.18
N ASN A 171 -21.22 1.68 -44.32
CA ASN A 171 -21.80 2.56 -45.32
C ASN A 171 -20.90 2.78 -46.55
N GLY A 172 -19.64 2.27 -46.50
CA GLY A 172 -18.69 2.37 -47.61
C GLY A 172 -18.19 3.76 -47.92
N ASP A 173 -18.22 4.69 -46.94
CA ASP A 173 -17.78 6.07 -47.13
C ASP A 173 -16.27 6.30 -46.84
N GLY A 174 -15.55 5.24 -46.54
CA GLY A 174 -14.12 5.25 -46.22
C GLY A 174 -13.81 5.81 -44.82
N ARG A 175 -14.82 5.94 -43.97
CA ARG A 175 -14.70 6.40 -42.58
C ARG A 175 -15.25 5.37 -41.61
N ILE A 176 -14.58 5.18 -40.51
CA ILE A 176 -15.04 4.32 -39.45
C ILE A 176 -15.73 5.14 -38.35
N GLN A 177 -17.02 4.91 -38.21
CA GLN A 177 -17.77 5.50 -37.09
C GLN A 177 -17.63 4.61 -35.86
N TYR A 178 -17.29 5.21 -34.73
CA TYR A 178 -17.14 4.51 -33.47
C TYR A 178 -17.70 5.32 -32.29
N VAL A 179 -17.95 4.65 -31.20
CA VAL A 179 -18.35 5.23 -29.91
C VAL A 179 -17.35 4.80 -28.85
N ILE A 180 -16.89 5.73 -28.06
CA ILE A 180 -16.08 5.47 -26.89
C ILE A 180 -16.98 5.53 -25.66
N LEU A 181 -16.98 4.47 -24.84
CA LEU A 181 -17.58 4.48 -23.53
C LEU A 181 -16.51 4.90 -22.52
N GLU A 182 -16.62 6.14 -22.08
CA GLU A 182 -15.76 6.69 -21.05
C GLU A 182 -16.22 6.21 -19.67
N GLY A 183 -15.27 6.05 -18.72
CA GLY A 183 -15.58 5.68 -17.35
C GLY A 183 -16.10 6.87 -16.54
N GLU A 184 -15.96 6.77 -15.21
CA GLU A 184 -16.41 7.79 -14.26
C GLU A 184 -15.80 9.16 -14.56
N MET A 185 -16.66 10.20 -14.62
CA MET A 185 -16.21 11.59 -14.80
C MET A 185 -15.29 12.01 -13.63
N GLY A 186 -14.15 12.62 -13.97
CA GLY A 186 -13.15 13.05 -12.99
C GLY A 186 -12.18 11.95 -12.55
N HIS A 187 -12.41 10.70 -12.96
CA HIS A 187 -11.44 9.63 -12.73
C HIS A 187 -10.28 9.75 -13.72
N GLN A 188 -9.06 9.98 -13.22
CA GLN A 188 -7.88 10.25 -14.06
C GLN A 188 -7.63 9.16 -15.09
N ASP A 189 -7.74 7.89 -14.73
CA ASP A 189 -7.54 6.79 -15.67
C ASP A 189 -8.58 6.76 -16.79
N ALA A 190 -9.84 7.11 -16.51
CA ALA A 190 -10.88 7.20 -17.53
C ALA A 190 -10.54 8.30 -18.55
N ILE A 191 -10.17 9.47 -18.07
CA ILE A 191 -9.79 10.62 -18.91
C ILE A 191 -8.57 10.28 -19.78
N VAL A 192 -7.45 9.87 -19.16
CA VAL A 192 -6.19 9.59 -19.85
C VAL A 192 -6.32 8.43 -20.82
N ARG A 193 -7.06 7.37 -20.49
CA ARG A 193 -7.32 6.24 -21.40
C ARG A 193 -8.16 6.65 -22.58
N THR A 194 -9.21 7.47 -22.36
CA THR A 194 -10.06 7.99 -23.44
C THR A 194 -9.28 8.87 -24.40
N GLU A 195 -8.45 9.78 -23.87
CA GLU A 195 -7.59 10.64 -24.69
C GLU A 195 -6.51 9.89 -25.46
N SER A 196 -6.03 8.76 -24.91
CA SER A 196 -4.89 8.03 -25.48
C SER A 196 -5.29 6.93 -26.47
N VAL A 197 -6.57 6.60 -26.59
CA VAL A 197 -7.09 5.57 -27.51
C VAL A 197 -7.23 6.08 -28.94
N THR A 198 -7.29 7.39 -29.12
CA THR A 198 -7.34 8.11 -30.42
C THR A 198 -5.97 8.75 -30.74
#